data_5b4f272477adbc3554579403623cebaf
#
_entry.id   5b4f272477adbc3554579403623cebaf
#
_cell.length_a   1.000
_cell.length_b   1.000
_cell.length_c   1.000
_cell.angle_alpha   90.00
_cell.angle_beta   90.00
_cell.angle_gamma   90.00
#
_symmetry.space_group_name_H-M   'P 1'
#
loop_
_entity.id
_entity.type
_entity.pdbx_description
1 polymer ?
#
loop_
_entity_poly.entity_id
_entity_poly.type
_entity_poly.pdbx_seq_one_letter_code
_entity_poly.pdbx_strand_id
1 'polypeptide(L)'
;MFFDEARIFVASGRGGNGVVHFRREKYVPHGGPDGGDGGKGGDVILEVSPTLNTLSAFRRRRRFHAADGGHGGGNNKSGRNGTDEIIHVPPGTVVRDENSGELLGDLVQPAQRLVVCNGGRGGRGNARFATSRNQAPRVAEKGEPCQDRWLLLELRLIADIGIVGVPNAGKSTLLAAVTNARPKIADYPFTTLQPNLGVAELDNEVTLVLADIPGLIEGAHAGEGLGFAFLRHIQRTRVLIHLIDGSSVDPLADFSQVNTELALFDKRLTEKPVLVAVNKLDLPDVKTRWPDLEAQFSQRGYDPLPISALAREGLRKLLYKAHEALQKAESHEVMQEELPVYRSEPDPTEFEVSQETDGGWRVSGVAIERAAHMTYWEYDEAVRRFQRLLERMGVEDALRQAGAKSGDTVRIGEYELEWLD
;
A
#
# COMPACT_ATOMS: atom_id res chain seq x y z
N MET A 1 -21.29 3.94 8.21
CA MET A 1 -21.04 3.71 6.79
C MET A 1 -19.56 3.40 6.67
N PHE A 2 -19.17 2.17 6.37
CA PHE A 2 -17.78 1.79 6.13
C PHE A 2 -17.36 2.38 4.79
N PHE A 3 -16.18 2.99 4.76
CA PHE A 3 -15.55 3.43 3.53
C PHE A 3 -14.37 2.49 3.28
N ASP A 4 -14.57 1.57 2.36
CA ASP A 4 -13.58 0.56 2.00
C ASP A 4 -12.72 1.01 0.83
N GLU A 5 -13.12 2.12 0.18
CA GLU A 5 -12.39 2.76 -0.90
C GLU A 5 -12.23 4.25 -0.65
N ALA A 6 -11.06 4.77 -0.93
CA ALA A 6 -10.80 6.19 -0.89
C ALA A 6 -9.86 6.60 -2.03
N ARG A 7 -10.18 7.71 -2.66
CA ARG A 7 -9.35 8.35 -3.68
C ARG A 7 -8.66 9.56 -3.08
N ILE A 8 -7.34 9.58 -3.12
CA ILE A 8 -6.52 10.68 -2.60
C ILE A 8 -5.52 11.17 -3.65
N PHE A 9 -5.29 12.47 -3.64
CA PHE A 9 -4.21 13.10 -4.39
C PHE A 9 -3.01 13.30 -3.48
N VAL A 10 -1.85 12.88 -3.92
CA VAL A 10 -0.59 13.03 -3.19
C VAL A 10 0.42 13.77 -4.06
N ALA A 11 1.16 14.69 -3.47
CA ALA A 11 2.25 15.40 -4.13
C ALA A 11 3.42 15.52 -3.18
N SER A 12 4.60 15.15 -3.63
CA SER A 12 5.85 15.34 -2.87
C SER A 12 6.27 16.82 -2.86
N GLY A 13 7.21 17.17 -1.99
CA GLY A 13 7.83 18.48 -2.00
C GLY A 13 8.76 18.67 -3.20
N ARG A 14 8.80 19.88 -3.75
CA ARG A 14 9.79 20.27 -4.75
C ARG A 14 11.16 20.39 -4.12
N GLY A 15 12.21 20.09 -4.86
CA GLY A 15 13.56 20.45 -4.46
C GLY A 15 13.78 21.96 -4.46
N GLY A 16 14.52 22.45 -3.49
CA GLY A 16 14.97 23.86 -3.47
C GLY A 16 15.96 24.14 -4.57
N ASN A 17 15.99 25.35 -5.10
CA ASN A 17 16.96 25.75 -6.12
C ASN A 17 18.34 25.98 -5.52
N GLY A 18 19.38 25.55 -6.22
CA GLY A 18 20.74 26.02 -5.99
C GLY A 18 20.91 27.48 -6.46
N VAL A 19 21.88 28.17 -5.91
CA VAL A 19 22.11 29.61 -6.19
C VAL A 19 23.47 29.86 -6.79
N VAL A 20 23.53 30.83 -7.68
CA VAL A 20 24.80 31.43 -8.17
C VAL A 20 25.12 32.61 -7.27
N HIS A 21 26.13 32.49 -6.43
CA HIS A 21 26.59 33.55 -5.55
C HIS A 21 28.11 33.56 -5.50
N PHE A 22 28.69 34.77 -5.33
CA PHE A 22 30.12 34.96 -5.20
C PHE A 22 30.39 35.74 -3.93
N ARG A 23 31.42 35.34 -3.20
CA ARG A 23 31.85 35.99 -1.98
C ARG A 23 32.26 37.43 -2.26
N ARG A 24 31.75 38.36 -1.48
CA ARG A 24 32.11 39.77 -1.53
C ARG A 24 32.47 40.25 -0.13
N GLU A 25 33.73 40.61 0.04
CA GLU A 25 34.23 41.16 1.31
C GLU A 25 35.05 42.44 1.06
N LYS A 26 35.17 43.22 2.11
CA LYS A 26 36.07 44.38 2.08
C LYS A 26 37.50 43.89 1.80
N TYR A 27 38.17 44.41 0.78
CA TYR A 27 39.47 43.98 0.30
C TYR A 27 39.57 42.66 -0.50
N VAL A 28 38.45 42.01 -0.80
CA VAL A 28 38.41 40.82 -1.68
C VAL A 28 37.44 41.10 -2.85
N PRO A 29 37.87 41.84 -3.87
CA PRO A 29 36.98 42.24 -4.98
C PRO A 29 36.54 41.07 -5.85
N HIS A 30 37.33 39.99 -5.91
CA HIS A 30 37.04 38.77 -6.69
C HIS A 30 37.03 37.55 -5.76
N GLY A 31 35.97 37.41 -4.96
CA GLY A 31 35.78 36.22 -4.15
C GLY A 31 35.34 35.03 -5.00
N GLY A 32 35.68 33.82 -4.54
CA GLY A 32 35.26 32.56 -5.19
C GLY A 32 33.76 32.32 -5.14
N PRO A 33 33.26 31.32 -5.88
CA PRO A 33 31.87 30.90 -5.83
C PRO A 33 31.53 30.33 -4.45
N ASP A 34 30.44 30.80 -3.86
CA ASP A 34 29.97 30.41 -2.52
C ASP A 34 28.47 30.23 -2.47
N GLY A 35 27.84 30.01 -3.63
CA GLY A 35 26.43 29.67 -3.70
C GLY A 35 26.17 28.27 -3.19
N GLY A 36 25.24 28.14 -2.22
CA GLY A 36 24.83 26.91 -1.59
C GLY A 36 23.82 26.11 -2.39
N ASP A 37 23.69 24.85 -2.03
CA ASP A 37 22.73 23.90 -2.63
C ASP A 37 21.31 24.15 -2.10
N GLY A 38 20.29 23.81 -2.88
CA GLY A 38 18.91 23.71 -2.41
C GLY A 38 18.70 22.47 -1.53
N GLY A 39 17.70 22.51 -0.65
CA GLY A 39 17.27 21.38 0.16
C GLY A 39 16.44 20.38 -0.64
N LYS A 40 16.43 19.11 -0.23
CA LYS A 40 15.51 18.09 -0.76
C LYS A 40 14.08 18.44 -0.38
N GLY A 41 13.08 18.19 -1.25
CA GLY A 41 11.68 18.19 -0.91
C GLY A 41 11.30 17.00 0.00
N GLY A 42 10.23 17.11 0.75
CA GLY A 42 9.71 16.02 1.59
C GLY A 42 9.09 14.90 0.76
N ASP A 43 9.20 13.68 1.24
CA ASP A 43 8.56 12.50 0.66
C ASP A 43 7.10 12.41 1.12
N VAL A 44 6.23 11.70 0.37
CA VAL A 44 4.89 11.30 0.85
C VAL A 44 4.93 9.82 1.18
N ILE A 45 4.59 9.51 2.42
CA ILE A 45 4.71 8.17 2.99
C ILE A 45 3.35 7.73 3.54
N LEU A 46 2.88 6.57 3.12
CA LEU A 46 1.76 5.89 3.77
C LEU A 46 2.33 5.03 4.92
N GLU A 47 1.74 5.14 6.10
CA GLU A 47 2.14 4.37 7.28
C GLU A 47 0.94 3.67 7.91
N VAL A 48 1.08 2.38 8.19
CA VAL A 48 0.02 1.60 8.84
C VAL A 48 -0.12 1.99 10.30
N SER A 49 -1.32 2.42 10.67
CA SER A 49 -1.70 2.67 12.06
C SER A 49 -2.73 1.64 12.53
N PRO A 50 -2.40 0.80 13.52
CA PRO A 50 -3.32 -0.23 14.03
C PRO A 50 -4.56 0.37 14.72
N THR A 51 -4.54 1.66 15.06
CA THR A 51 -5.68 2.35 15.67
C THR A 51 -6.76 2.75 14.66
N LEU A 52 -6.46 2.66 13.36
CA LEU A 52 -7.40 3.01 12.30
C LEU A 52 -8.04 1.75 11.74
N ASN A 53 -9.39 1.76 11.65
CA ASN A 53 -10.17 0.63 11.13
C ASN A 53 -10.97 0.98 9.88
N THR A 54 -10.87 2.21 9.38
CA THR A 54 -11.64 2.68 8.20
C THR A 54 -10.87 3.76 7.44
N LEU A 55 -11.18 3.90 6.15
CA LEU A 55 -10.68 5.01 5.31
C LEU A 55 -11.51 6.29 5.42
N SER A 56 -12.41 6.39 6.42
CA SER A 56 -13.36 7.51 6.56
C SER A 56 -12.70 8.89 6.71
N ALA A 57 -11.49 8.95 7.23
CA ALA A 57 -10.71 10.19 7.36
C ALA A 57 -10.47 10.86 5.99
N PHE A 58 -10.32 10.06 4.93
CA PHE A 58 -10.04 10.54 3.58
C PHE A 58 -11.25 11.17 2.87
N ARG A 59 -12.46 11.09 3.44
CA ARG A 59 -13.61 11.88 2.96
C ARG A 59 -13.41 13.38 3.15
N ARG A 60 -12.78 13.77 4.26
CA ARG A 60 -12.61 15.17 4.64
C ARG A 60 -11.35 15.77 4.03
N ARG A 61 -10.25 15.01 4.04
CA ARG A 61 -8.97 15.43 3.48
C ARG A 61 -8.58 14.46 2.38
N ARG A 62 -8.58 14.94 1.12
CA ARG A 62 -8.25 14.13 -0.06
C ARG A 62 -6.96 14.56 -0.76
N ARG A 63 -6.35 15.66 -0.31
CA ARG A 63 -5.12 16.18 -0.89
C ARG A 63 -4.06 16.29 0.18
N PHE A 64 -2.90 15.69 -0.12
CA PHE A 64 -1.76 15.66 0.77
C PHE A 64 -0.54 16.16 0.01
N HIS A 65 0.20 17.02 0.65
CA HIS A 65 1.36 17.67 0.03
C HIS A 65 2.48 17.73 1.07
N ALA A 66 3.64 17.17 0.73
CA ALA A 66 4.84 17.28 1.55
C ALA A 66 5.49 18.65 1.36
N ALA A 67 6.31 19.07 2.30
CA ALA A 67 6.92 20.41 2.27
C ALA A 67 8.02 20.51 1.21
N ASP A 68 8.11 21.68 0.55
CA ASP A 68 9.18 21.97 -0.40
C ASP A 68 10.53 22.15 0.31
N GLY A 69 11.60 21.85 -0.39
CA GLY A 69 12.96 22.17 0.02
C GLY A 69 13.24 23.67 -0.09
N GLY A 70 13.97 24.20 0.88
CA GLY A 70 14.40 25.60 0.86
C GLY A 70 15.44 25.86 -0.22
N HIS A 71 15.47 27.06 -0.79
CA HIS A 71 16.51 27.47 -1.72
C HIS A 71 17.87 27.61 -1.03
N GLY A 72 18.95 27.38 -1.77
CA GLY A 72 20.30 27.69 -1.34
C GLY A 72 20.51 29.18 -1.12
N GLY A 73 21.51 29.54 -0.34
CA GLY A 73 21.89 30.92 -0.08
C GLY A 73 23.39 31.16 -0.34
N GLY A 74 23.81 32.41 -0.23
CA GLY A 74 25.22 32.78 -0.23
C GLY A 74 25.98 32.21 0.99
N ASN A 75 27.31 32.33 0.98
CA ASN A 75 28.19 31.80 2.03
C ASN A 75 28.04 30.28 2.24
N ASN A 76 27.87 29.53 1.15
CA ASN A 76 27.68 28.07 1.15
C ASN A 76 26.49 27.58 2.01
N LYS A 77 25.47 28.41 2.24
CA LYS A 77 24.30 28.02 3.02
C LYS A 77 23.40 27.14 2.19
N SER A 78 23.31 25.87 2.56
CA SER A 78 22.36 24.96 1.95
C SER A 78 20.92 25.24 2.42
N GLY A 79 19.96 25.06 1.53
CA GLY A 79 18.54 25.15 1.84
C GLY A 79 18.14 24.07 2.83
N ARG A 80 17.11 24.36 3.64
CA ARG A 80 16.51 23.38 4.56
C ARG A 80 15.77 22.32 3.77
N ASN A 81 15.88 21.05 4.17
CA ASN A 81 15.05 19.98 3.61
C ASN A 81 13.58 20.16 3.99
N GLY A 82 12.70 19.84 3.08
CA GLY A 82 11.26 19.72 3.35
C GLY A 82 10.97 18.60 4.34
N THR A 83 9.88 18.74 5.08
CA THR A 83 9.38 17.69 5.96
C THR A 83 8.51 16.72 5.17
N ASP A 84 8.62 15.43 5.48
CA ASP A 84 7.80 14.40 4.90
C ASP A 84 6.34 14.54 5.33
N GLU A 85 5.40 14.17 4.46
CA GLU A 85 3.99 14.03 4.78
C GLU A 85 3.69 12.56 5.05
N ILE A 86 3.41 12.24 6.31
CA ILE A 86 3.05 10.89 6.73
C ILE A 86 1.52 10.77 6.79
N ILE A 87 0.98 9.86 5.99
CA ILE A 87 -0.45 9.59 5.89
C ILE A 87 -0.72 8.24 6.56
N HIS A 88 -1.47 8.27 7.67
CA HIS A 88 -1.83 7.04 8.37
C HIS A 88 -2.99 6.34 7.69
N VAL A 89 -2.82 5.03 7.44
CA VAL A 89 -3.82 4.14 6.85
C VAL A 89 -4.07 2.94 7.75
N PRO A 90 -5.28 2.34 7.72
CA PRO A 90 -5.55 1.11 8.46
C PRO A 90 -4.77 -0.08 7.88
N PRO A 91 -4.50 -1.14 8.69
CA PRO A 91 -3.91 -2.38 8.20
C PRO A 91 -4.82 -3.02 7.13
N GLY A 92 -4.23 -3.65 6.13
CA GLY A 92 -4.95 -4.24 4.99
C GLY A 92 -5.33 -3.24 3.90
N THR A 93 -4.71 -2.06 3.89
CA THR A 93 -4.89 -1.08 2.82
C THR A 93 -4.05 -1.45 1.59
N VAL A 94 -4.71 -1.71 0.48
CA VAL A 94 -4.09 -1.88 -0.84
C VAL A 94 -4.03 -0.53 -1.52
N VAL A 95 -2.86 -0.21 -2.06
CA VAL A 95 -2.57 1.09 -2.70
C VAL A 95 -2.34 0.86 -4.18
N ARG A 96 -3.13 1.52 -5.02
CA ARG A 96 -2.98 1.51 -6.48
C ARG A 96 -2.80 2.92 -7.00
N ASP A 97 -2.02 3.05 -8.06
CA ASP A 97 -2.03 4.25 -8.88
C ASP A 97 -3.33 4.27 -9.71
N GLU A 98 -4.09 5.37 -9.64
CA GLU A 98 -5.38 5.46 -10.32
C GLU A 98 -5.24 5.53 -11.83
N ASN A 99 -4.16 6.17 -12.32
CA ASN A 99 -3.97 6.40 -13.75
C ASN A 99 -3.48 5.13 -14.48
N SER A 100 -2.50 4.44 -13.89
CA SER A 100 -1.91 3.23 -14.47
C SER A 100 -2.61 1.94 -14.01
N GLY A 101 -3.39 1.98 -12.91
CA GLY A 101 -3.94 0.79 -12.26
C GLY A 101 -2.88 -0.08 -11.55
N GLU A 102 -1.63 0.35 -11.54
CA GLU A 102 -0.51 -0.40 -10.98
C GLU A 102 -0.66 -0.56 -9.46
N LEU A 103 -0.38 -1.76 -8.96
CA LEU A 103 -0.31 -2.04 -7.53
C LEU A 103 1.01 -1.50 -6.98
N LEU A 104 0.94 -0.44 -6.16
CA LEU A 104 2.11 0.15 -5.51
C LEU A 104 2.51 -0.59 -4.23
N GLY A 105 1.53 -1.14 -3.50
CA GLY A 105 1.79 -1.93 -2.30
C GLY A 105 0.54 -2.43 -1.59
N ASP A 106 0.76 -3.39 -0.68
CA ASP A 106 -0.24 -3.93 0.24
C ASP A 106 0.27 -3.70 1.67
N LEU A 107 -0.43 -2.88 2.42
CA LEU A 107 -0.04 -2.38 3.74
C LEU A 107 -0.76 -3.18 4.83
N VAL A 108 -0.12 -4.23 5.32
CA VAL A 108 -0.72 -5.20 6.26
C VAL A 108 -0.12 -5.08 7.66
N GLN A 109 1.21 -4.94 7.77
CA GLN A 109 1.91 -5.02 9.05
C GLN A 109 1.86 -3.67 9.80
N PRO A 110 1.71 -3.67 11.15
CA PRO A 110 1.78 -2.45 11.94
C PRO A 110 3.08 -1.68 11.69
N ALA A 111 2.97 -0.36 11.58
CA ALA A 111 4.10 0.55 11.28
C ALA A 111 4.81 0.31 9.93
N GLN A 112 4.27 -0.54 9.05
CA GLN A 112 4.75 -0.71 7.69
C GLN A 112 4.64 0.62 6.94
N ARG A 113 5.68 0.96 6.17
CA ARG A 113 5.78 2.22 5.42
C ARG A 113 5.91 1.96 3.94
N LEU A 114 5.21 2.76 3.15
CA LEU A 114 5.31 2.78 1.69
C LEU A 114 5.53 4.22 1.22
N VAL A 115 6.65 4.48 0.58
CA VAL A 115 6.90 5.78 -0.06
C VAL A 115 6.16 5.79 -1.40
N VAL A 116 5.16 6.67 -1.53
CA VAL A 116 4.32 6.77 -2.73
C VAL A 116 4.75 7.88 -3.68
N CYS A 117 5.39 8.94 -3.16
CA CYS A 117 6.03 9.99 -3.96
C CYS A 117 7.34 10.40 -3.31
N ASN A 118 8.42 10.37 -4.08
CA ASN A 118 9.72 10.82 -3.64
C ASN A 118 9.84 12.34 -3.77
N GLY A 119 10.36 12.99 -2.74
CA GLY A 119 10.66 14.43 -2.77
C GLY A 119 11.73 14.79 -3.78
N GLY A 120 11.53 15.90 -4.46
CA GLY A 120 12.46 16.40 -5.47
C GLY A 120 13.85 16.66 -4.87
N ARG A 121 14.90 16.33 -5.62
CA ARG A 121 16.29 16.61 -5.23
C ARG A 121 16.54 18.11 -5.26
N GLY A 122 17.24 18.62 -4.26
CA GLY A 122 17.75 20.00 -4.27
C GLY A 122 18.76 20.25 -5.39
N GLY A 123 18.67 21.40 -6.04
CA GLY A 123 19.58 21.84 -7.07
C GLY A 123 20.95 22.20 -6.47
N ARG A 124 22.02 21.98 -7.22
CA ARG A 124 23.38 22.33 -6.79
C ARG A 124 23.67 23.80 -6.99
N GLY A 125 24.29 24.43 -5.99
CA GLY A 125 24.80 25.78 -6.09
C GLY A 125 26.13 25.88 -6.89
N ASN A 126 26.52 27.10 -7.29
CA ASN A 126 27.69 27.30 -8.12
C ASN A 126 28.99 26.86 -7.44
N ALA A 127 29.08 26.86 -6.13
CA ALA A 127 30.27 26.37 -5.42
C ALA A 127 30.62 24.91 -5.78
N ARG A 128 29.63 24.07 -6.11
CA ARG A 128 29.79 22.65 -6.52
C ARG A 128 30.37 22.48 -7.94
N PHE A 129 30.33 23.54 -8.75
CA PHE A 129 30.81 23.51 -10.14
C PHE A 129 32.19 24.12 -10.31
N ALA A 130 32.81 24.61 -9.23
CA ALA A 130 34.18 25.11 -9.25
C ALA A 130 35.16 23.99 -9.56
N THR A 131 36.03 24.24 -10.54
CA THR A 131 37.09 23.34 -10.94
C THR A 131 38.40 24.13 -11.14
N SER A 132 39.53 23.45 -11.27
CA SER A 132 40.81 24.10 -11.55
C SER A 132 40.81 24.90 -12.86
N ARG A 133 39.97 24.51 -13.83
CA ARG A 133 39.83 25.18 -15.13
C ARG A 133 38.78 26.30 -15.12
N ASN A 134 37.71 26.15 -14.33
CA ASN A 134 36.64 27.15 -14.14
C ASN A 134 36.51 27.44 -12.64
N GLN A 135 37.21 28.44 -12.16
CA GLN A 135 37.26 28.83 -10.75
C GLN A 135 36.08 29.73 -10.34
N ALA A 136 35.34 30.30 -11.30
CA ALA A 136 34.23 31.21 -11.06
C ALA A 136 32.99 30.83 -11.89
N PRO A 137 32.44 29.59 -11.72
CA PRO A 137 31.31 29.13 -12.53
C PRO A 137 30.06 29.95 -12.25
N ARG A 138 29.36 30.32 -13.32
CA ARG A 138 28.05 31.00 -13.28
C ARG A 138 26.94 30.02 -13.62
N VAL A 139 27.00 28.83 -13.04
CA VAL A 139 26.01 27.74 -13.22
C VAL A 139 25.52 27.27 -11.89
N ALA A 140 24.21 27.04 -11.79
CA ALA A 140 23.56 26.34 -10.71
C ALA A 140 22.49 25.41 -11.30
N GLU A 141 21.93 24.55 -10.49
CA GLU A 141 20.78 23.69 -10.86
C GLU A 141 19.53 24.18 -10.16
N LYS A 142 18.39 24.13 -10.85
CA LYS A 142 17.07 24.23 -10.20
C LYS A 142 16.82 22.99 -9.36
N GLY A 143 15.93 23.09 -8.39
CA GLY A 143 15.41 21.93 -7.69
C GLY A 143 14.57 21.05 -8.61
N GLU A 144 14.57 19.77 -8.37
CA GLU A 144 13.73 18.81 -9.09
C GLU A 144 12.25 19.10 -8.80
N PRO A 145 11.36 19.00 -9.80
CA PRO A 145 9.92 19.19 -9.60
C PRO A 145 9.34 18.14 -8.64
N CYS A 146 8.19 18.44 -8.07
CA CYS A 146 7.43 17.46 -7.28
C CYS A 146 6.93 16.33 -8.18
N GLN A 147 6.83 15.14 -7.60
CA GLN A 147 6.05 14.05 -8.16
C GLN A 147 4.64 14.12 -7.59
N ASP A 148 3.65 13.98 -8.43
CA ASP A 148 2.26 13.94 -8.00
C ASP A 148 1.50 12.80 -8.68
N ARG A 149 0.52 12.25 -7.97
CA ARG A 149 -0.34 11.18 -8.49
C ARG A 149 -1.65 11.06 -7.73
N TRP A 150 -2.63 10.46 -8.37
CA TRP A 150 -3.84 10.01 -7.74
C TRP A 150 -3.68 8.57 -7.28
N LEU A 151 -4.02 8.32 -6.03
CA LEU A 151 -4.00 6.98 -5.44
C LEU A 151 -5.43 6.52 -5.15
N LEU A 152 -5.69 5.28 -5.52
CA LEU A 152 -6.86 4.53 -5.08
C LEU A 152 -6.45 3.66 -3.89
N LEU A 153 -7.03 3.93 -2.74
CA LEU A 153 -6.86 3.14 -1.52
C LEU A 153 -8.05 2.21 -1.39
N GLU A 154 -7.81 0.92 -1.36
CA GLU A 154 -8.83 -0.12 -1.13
C GLU A 154 -8.53 -0.76 0.22
N LEU A 155 -9.46 -0.64 1.17
CA LEU A 155 -9.37 -1.35 2.44
C LEU A 155 -9.90 -2.77 2.24
N ARG A 156 -9.00 -3.72 2.21
CA ARG A 156 -9.37 -5.13 2.27
C ARG A 156 -9.49 -5.49 3.74
N LEU A 157 -10.70 -5.45 4.27
CA LEU A 157 -10.99 -5.89 5.62
C LEU A 157 -10.53 -7.33 5.77
N ILE A 158 -9.45 -7.50 6.51
CA ILE A 158 -8.95 -8.81 6.91
C ILE A 158 -9.73 -9.14 8.17
N ALA A 159 -10.63 -10.13 8.12
CA ALA A 159 -11.14 -10.70 9.33
C ALA A 159 -10.02 -11.56 9.94
N ASP A 160 -9.71 -11.34 11.20
CA ASP A 160 -8.75 -12.15 11.94
C ASP A 160 -9.24 -13.59 12.06
N ILE A 161 -10.56 -13.73 12.23
CA ILE A 161 -11.25 -15.00 12.53
C ILE A 161 -12.39 -15.21 11.53
N GLY A 162 -12.37 -16.34 10.84
CA GLY A 162 -13.49 -16.81 10.02
C GLY A 162 -14.39 -17.76 10.81
N ILE A 163 -15.72 -17.56 10.79
CA ILE A 163 -16.69 -18.49 11.39
C ILE A 163 -17.25 -19.37 10.28
N VAL A 164 -17.04 -20.68 10.39
CA VAL A 164 -17.52 -21.70 9.45
C VAL A 164 -18.45 -22.69 10.17
N GLY A 165 -19.31 -23.36 9.45
CA GLY A 165 -20.25 -24.36 10.00
C GLY A 165 -21.45 -24.53 9.12
N VAL A 166 -22.24 -25.60 9.37
CA VAL A 166 -23.47 -25.91 8.65
C VAL A 166 -24.51 -24.77 8.75
N PRO A 167 -25.49 -24.70 7.83
CA PRO A 167 -26.63 -23.79 7.97
C PRO A 167 -27.31 -23.98 9.33
N ASN A 168 -27.78 -22.88 9.90
CA ASN A 168 -28.46 -22.88 11.22
C ASN A 168 -27.62 -23.33 12.44
N ALA A 169 -26.30 -23.53 12.31
CA ALA A 169 -25.41 -23.77 13.45
C ALA A 169 -25.35 -22.56 14.42
N GLY A 170 -25.84 -21.39 14.00
CA GLY A 170 -25.89 -20.18 14.80
C GLY A 170 -24.73 -19.23 14.57
N LYS A 171 -24.07 -19.25 13.38
CA LYS A 171 -22.94 -18.37 13.01
C LYS A 171 -23.27 -16.90 13.17
N SER A 172 -24.35 -16.45 12.56
CA SER A 172 -24.77 -15.04 12.62
C SER A 172 -25.23 -14.65 14.04
N THR A 173 -25.80 -15.61 14.81
CA THR A 173 -26.13 -15.39 16.22
C THR A 173 -24.85 -15.23 17.07
N LEU A 174 -23.85 -16.08 16.84
CA LEU A 174 -22.56 -15.97 17.50
C LEU A 174 -21.92 -14.62 17.20
N LEU A 175 -21.87 -14.22 15.93
CA LEU A 175 -21.32 -12.96 15.51
C LEU A 175 -22.02 -11.78 16.21
N ALA A 176 -23.37 -11.78 16.23
CA ALA A 176 -24.15 -10.76 16.92
C ALA A 176 -23.95 -10.76 18.45
N ALA A 177 -23.71 -11.92 19.05
CA ALA A 177 -23.51 -12.06 20.49
C ALA A 177 -22.14 -11.57 20.98
N VAL A 178 -21.09 -11.69 20.15
CA VAL A 178 -19.71 -11.29 20.50
C VAL A 178 -19.36 -9.87 20.05
N THR A 179 -20.19 -9.26 19.21
CA THR A 179 -19.95 -7.93 18.65
C THR A 179 -20.59 -6.85 19.51
N ASN A 180 -19.84 -5.80 19.87
CA ASN A 180 -20.35 -4.67 20.65
C ASN A 180 -21.26 -3.72 19.84
N ALA A 181 -21.16 -3.74 18.52
CA ALA A 181 -22.04 -3.02 17.60
C ALA A 181 -22.83 -4.01 16.74
N ARG A 182 -23.96 -3.58 16.18
CA ARG A 182 -24.70 -4.44 15.23
C ARG A 182 -23.76 -4.89 14.12
N PRO A 183 -23.69 -6.21 13.81
CA PRO A 183 -22.93 -6.72 12.69
C PRO A 183 -23.28 -5.93 11.44
N LYS A 184 -22.28 -5.51 10.67
CA LYS A 184 -22.51 -4.74 9.47
C LYS A 184 -22.40 -5.67 8.28
N ILE A 185 -23.39 -5.59 7.42
CA ILE A 185 -23.37 -6.20 6.10
C ILE A 185 -22.38 -5.37 5.29
N ALA A 186 -21.32 -5.99 4.79
CA ALA A 186 -20.39 -5.33 3.90
C ALA A 186 -20.90 -5.50 2.45
N ASP A 187 -21.30 -4.39 1.83
CA ASP A 187 -21.70 -4.35 0.42
C ASP A 187 -20.42 -4.35 -0.45
N TYR A 188 -20.03 -5.52 -0.90
CA TYR A 188 -18.97 -5.65 -1.90
C TYR A 188 -19.58 -5.75 -3.29
N PRO A 189 -19.24 -4.88 -4.24
CA PRO A 189 -19.87 -4.82 -5.56
C PRO A 189 -19.67 -6.06 -6.42
N PHE A 190 -18.88 -7.03 -5.93
CA PHE A 190 -18.52 -8.27 -6.64
C PHE A 190 -18.91 -9.55 -5.90
N THR A 191 -19.70 -9.46 -4.79
CA THR A 191 -20.16 -10.62 -4.04
C THR A 191 -21.67 -10.79 -4.18
N THR A 192 -22.11 -11.99 -4.58
CA THR A 192 -23.54 -12.37 -4.59
C THR A 192 -24.07 -12.62 -3.18
N LEU A 193 -23.18 -12.90 -2.21
CA LEU A 193 -23.49 -13.09 -0.80
C LEU A 193 -22.63 -12.11 0.03
N GLN A 194 -23.31 -11.28 0.82
CA GLN A 194 -22.66 -10.27 1.65
C GLN A 194 -22.19 -10.88 2.97
N PRO A 195 -20.88 -10.85 3.30
CA PRO A 195 -20.41 -11.35 4.58
C PRO A 195 -20.85 -10.41 5.71
N ASN A 196 -21.24 -10.98 6.82
CA ASN A 196 -21.46 -10.21 8.03
C ASN A 196 -20.13 -10.12 8.78
N LEU A 197 -19.68 -8.89 9.03
CA LEU A 197 -18.49 -8.61 9.80
C LEU A 197 -18.86 -8.09 11.20
N GLY A 198 -18.11 -8.53 12.19
CA GLY A 198 -18.29 -8.10 13.57
C GLY A 198 -16.95 -7.81 14.24
N VAL A 199 -16.93 -6.80 15.08
CA VAL A 199 -15.76 -6.44 15.89
C VAL A 199 -16.06 -6.82 17.34
N ALA A 200 -15.28 -7.73 17.89
CA ALA A 200 -15.33 -8.13 19.30
C ALA A 200 -14.17 -7.47 20.06
N GLU A 201 -14.49 -6.86 21.18
CA GLU A 201 -13.49 -6.32 22.11
C GLU A 201 -13.31 -7.32 23.26
N LEU A 202 -12.09 -7.79 23.44
CA LEU A 202 -11.78 -8.76 24.50
C LEU A 202 -11.58 -8.07 25.84
N ASP A 203 -10.72 -7.07 25.86
CA ASP A 203 -10.41 -6.17 26.96
C ASP A 203 -10.10 -4.80 26.33
N ASN A 204 -9.85 -3.76 27.11
CA ASN A 204 -9.71 -2.38 26.62
C ASN A 204 -8.63 -2.16 25.54
N GLU A 205 -7.82 -3.17 25.19
CA GLU A 205 -6.70 -3.05 24.25
C GLU A 205 -6.71 -4.09 23.11
N VAL A 206 -7.54 -5.14 23.19
CA VAL A 206 -7.57 -6.22 22.18
C VAL A 206 -8.87 -6.24 21.41
N THR A 207 -8.78 -5.99 20.13
CA THR A 207 -9.91 -6.00 19.20
C THR A 207 -9.74 -7.13 18.20
N LEU A 208 -10.76 -7.97 18.04
CA LEU A 208 -10.80 -9.08 17.09
C LEU A 208 -11.86 -8.81 16.01
N VAL A 209 -11.49 -8.96 14.76
CA VAL A 209 -12.43 -8.87 13.64
C VAL A 209 -12.87 -10.27 13.23
N LEU A 210 -14.17 -10.54 13.33
CA LEU A 210 -14.77 -11.81 12.96
C LEU A 210 -15.62 -11.66 11.69
N ALA A 211 -15.55 -12.66 10.82
CA ALA A 211 -16.39 -12.76 9.63
C ALA A 211 -17.27 -14.00 9.68
N ASP A 212 -18.58 -13.84 9.50
CA ASP A 212 -19.49 -14.94 9.18
C ASP A 212 -19.28 -15.32 7.71
N ILE A 213 -18.89 -16.56 7.46
CA ILE A 213 -18.66 -17.11 6.13
C ILE A 213 -19.94 -17.83 5.68
N PRO A 214 -20.87 -17.13 4.97
CA PRO A 214 -22.10 -17.77 4.51
C PRO A 214 -21.83 -18.66 3.31
N GLY A 215 -22.58 -19.77 3.18
CA GLY A 215 -22.76 -20.46 1.91
C GLY A 215 -21.63 -21.34 1.41
N LEU A 216 -20.76 -21.89 2.29
CA LEU A 216 -19.89 -23.00 1.88
C LEU A 216 -20.73 -24.20 1.40
N ILE A 217 -21.94 -24.41 1.94
CA ILE A 217 -22.79 -25.57 1.71
C ILE A 217 -23.90 -25.33 0.66
N GLU A 218 -24.36 -24.08 0.48
CA GLU A 218 -25.45 -23.75 -0.45
C GLU A 218 -24.95 -23.25 -1.79
N GLY A 219 -24.57 -24.12 -2.73
CA GLY A 219 -24.32 -23.75 -4.12
C GLY A 219 -22.98 -24.11 -4.73
N ALA A 220 -22.08 -24.76 -4.01
CA ALA A 220 -20.78 -25.18 -4.57
C ALA A 220 -20.93 -26.17 -5.74
N HIS A 221 -22.03 -26.92 -5.82
CA HIS A 221 -22.32 -27.88 -6.88
C HIS A 221 -23.09 -27.33 -8.09
N ALA A 222 -23.62 -26.09 -8.00
CA ALA A 222 -24.48 -25.55 -9.06
C ALA A 222 -23.75 -24.66 -10.08
N GLY A 223 -22.44 -24.46 -9.97
CA GLY A 223 -21.69 -23.65 -10.96
C GLY A 223 -21.95 -22.13 -10.88
N GLU A 224 -22.89 -21.68 -10.08
CA GLU A 224 -23.12 -20.28 -9.76
C GLU A 224 -22.25 -19.89 -8.56
N GLY A 225 -20.91 -19.95 -8.76
CA GLY A 225 -19.92 -19.85 -7.72
C GLY A 225 -19.99 -18.54 -6.97
N LEU A 226 -19.90 -18.62 -5.64
CA LEU A 226 -19.35 -17.58 -4.78
C LEU A 226 -18.16 -16.94 -5.52
N GLY A 227 -18.29 -15.68 -5.92
CA GLY A 227 -17.30 -15.06 -6.79
C GLY A 227 -15.88 -15.21 -6.23
N PHE A 228 -14.90 -15.50 -7.08
CA PHE A 228 -13.47 -15.68 -6.75
C PHE A 228 -12.91 -14.55 -5.86
N ALA A 229 -13.56 -13.40 -5.83
CA ALA A 229 -13.19 -12.27 -5.00
C ALA A 229 -13.54 -12.47 -3.52
N PHE A 230 -14.72 -13.05 -3.20
CA PHE A 230 -15.11 -13.38 -1.83
C PHE A 230 -14.18 -14.42 -1.20
N LEU A 231 -13.72 -15.35 -2.01
CA LEU A 231 -12.83 -16.42 -1.61
C LEU A 231 -11.44 -15.93 -1.20
N ARG A 232 -10.95 -14.89 -1.87
CA ARG A 232 -9.69 -14.22 -1.50
C ARG A 232 -9.76 -13.56 -0.12
N HIS A 233 -10.95 -13.15 0.34
CA HIS A 233 -11.11 -12.57 1.68
C HIS A 233 -11.05 -13.63 2.77
N ILE A 234 -11.63 -14.84 2.53
CA ILE A 234 -11.52 -15.97 3.46
C ILE A 234 -10.07 -16.48 3.55
N GLN A 235 -9.35 -16.51 2.46
CA GLN A 235 -7.93 -16.87 2.44
C GLN A 235 -7.08 -16.00 3.39
N ARG A 236 -7.52 -14.79 3.71
CA ARG A 236 -6.82 -13.85 4.59
C ARG A 236 -7.18 -13.96 6.07
N THR A 237 -8.23 -14.73 6.44
CA THR A 237 -8.47 -15.06 7.86
C THR A 237 -7.34 -15.91 8.37
N ARG A 238 -6.86 -15.64 9.58
CA ARG A 238 -5.71 -16.34 10.18
C ARG A 238 -6.13 -17.56 10.98
N VAL A 239 -7.31 -17.50 11.60
CA VAL A 239 -7.89 -18.56 12.45
C VAL A 239 -9.30 -18.84 11.99
N LEU A 240 -9.73 -20.10 12.06
CA LEU A 240 -11.10 -20.51 11.79
C LEU A 240 -11.79 -20.98 13.08
N ILE A 241 -13.01 -20.50 13.32
CA ILE A 241 -13.91 -21.07 14.33
C ILE A 241 -14.90 -21.97 13.59
N HIS A 242 -14.80 -23.28 13.79
CA HIS A 242 -15.77 -24.24 13.29
C HIS A 242 -16.89 -24.37 14.29
N LEU A 243 -18.04 -23.76 13.96
CA LEU A 243 -19.22 -23.75 14.80
C LEU A 243 -20.09 -24.98 14.48
N ILE A 244 -20.30 -25.83 15.46
CA ILE A 244 -21.06 -27.09 15.36
C ILE A 244 -22.43 -26.92 16.02
N ASP A 245 -23.45 -27.38 15.36
CA ASP A 245 -24.80 -27.46 15.94
C ASP A 245 -24.89 -28.65 16.91
N GLY A 246 -24.89 -28.36 18.22
CA GLY A 246 -25.06 -29.42 19.24
C GLY A 246 -26.40 -30.16 19.16
N SER A 247 -27.40 -29.55 18.51
CA SER A 247 -28.73 -30.15 18.34
C SER A 247 -28.87 -31.02 17.07
N SER A 248 -27.83 -31.06 16.22
CA SER A 248 -27.79 -31.90 15.02
C SER A 248 -27.92 -33.37 15.36
N VAL A 249 -28.44 -34.14 14.42
CA VAL A 249 -28.55 -35.60 14.53
C VAL A 249 -27.15 -36.24 14.60
N ASP A 250 -26.24 -35.77 13.75
CA ASP A 250 -24.85 -36.21 13.69
C ASP A 250 -23.89 -35.04 13.56
N PRO A 251 -23.46 -34.42 14.70
CA PRO A 251 -22.53 -33.30 14.71
C PRO A 251 -21.16 -33.61 14.11
N LEU A 252 -20.74 -34.88 14.13
CA LEU A 252 -19.46 -35.30 13.56
C LEU A 252 -19.48 -35.43 12.04
N ALA A 253 -20.60 -35.88 11.49
CA ALA A 253 -20.82 -35.89 10.05
C ALA A 253 -20.82 -34.45 9.51
N ASP A 254 -21.53 -33.53 10.18
CA ASP A 254 -21.56 -32.11 9.84
C ASP A 254 -20.14 -31.49 9.85
N PHE A 255 -19.35 -31.79 10.89
CA PHE A 255 -17.96 -31.35 10.98
C PHE A 255 -17.12 -31.86 9.81
N SER A 256 -17.25 -33.16 9.47
CA SER A 256 -16.47 -33.78 8.40
C SER A 256 -16.88 -33.24 7.03
N GLN A 257 -18.17 -32.95 6.83
CA GLN A 257 -18.68 -32.34 5.61
C GLN A 257 -18.07 -30.96 5.37
N VAL A 258 -18.14 -30.07 6.36
CA VAL A 258 -17.57 -28.70 6.25
C VAL A 258 -16.06 -28.75 6.00
N ASN A 259 -15.30 -29.62 6.66
CA ASN A 259 -13.88 -29.79 6.42
C ASN A 259 -13.57 -30.29 5.00
N THR A 260 -14.40 -31.18 4.45
CA THR A 260 -14.27 -31.64 3.07
C THR A 260 -14.53 -30.51 2.08
N GLU A 261 -15.52 -29.68 2.31
CA GLU A 261 -15.83 -28.51 1.49
C GLU A 261 -14.72 -27.46 1.55
N LEU A 262 -14.18 -27.18 2.74
CA LEU A 262 -13.01 -26.29 2.89
C LEU A 262 -11.82 -26.81 2.10
N ALA A 263 -11.54 -28.12 2.15
CA ALA A 263 -10.42 -28.75 1.44
C ALA A 263 -10.59 -28.70 -0.08
N LEU A 264 -11.82 -28.94 -0.56
CA LEU A 264 -12.14 -28.85 -1.99
C LEU A 264 -12.04 -27.43 -2.51
N PHE A 265 -12.30 -26.47 -1.64
CA PHE A 265 -12.32 -25.08 -1.96
C PHE A 265 -10.90 -24.47 -2.06
N ASP A 266 -10.11 -24.56 -0.99
CA ASP A 266 -8.71 -24.17 -0.94
C ASP A 266 -7.98 -24.98 0.13
N LYS A 267 -6.99 -25.76 -0.30
CA LYS A 267 -6.17 -26.58 0.58
C LYS A 267 -5.51 -25.75 1.71
N ARG A 268 -5.17 -24.49 1.45
CA ARG A 268 -4.58 -23.58 2.44
C ARG A 268 -5.50 -23.27 3.62
N LEU A 269 -6.84 -23.40 3.45
CA LEU A 269 -7.78 -23.19 4.55
C LEU A 269 -7.75 -24.34 5.56
N THR A 270 -7.40 -25.56 5.14
CA THR A 270 -7.27 -26.70 6.02
C THR A 270 -5.97 -26.71 6.84
N GLU A 271 -4.99 -25.90 6.45
CA GLU A 271 -3.71 -25.73 7.15
C GLU A 271 -3.78 -24.70 8.29
N LYS A 272 -4.86 -23.93 8.32
CA LYS A 272 -5.08 -22.90 9.36
C LYS A 272 -5.45 -23.50 10.70
N PRO A 273 -5.11 -22.83 11.82
CA PRO A 273 -5.60 -23.20 13.13
C PRO A 273 -7.12 -23.19 13.18
N VAL A 274 -7.72 -24.31 13.57
CA VAL A 274 -9.17 -24.49 13.69
C VAL A 274 -9.54 -24.66 15.16
N LEU A 275 -10.45 -23.79 15.65
CA LEU A 275 -11.07 -23.92 16.95
C LEU A 275 -12.46 -24.51 16.78
N VAL A 276 -12.74 -25.63 17.45
CA VAL A 276 -14.03 -26.27 17.41
C VAL A 276 -14.93 -25.73 18.54
N ALA A 277 -16.12 -25.21 18.22
CA ALA A 277 -17.07 -24.71 19.19
C ALA A 277 -18.42 -25.40 18.98
N VAL A 278 -18.93 -26.08 20.00
CA VAL A 278 -20.25 -26.70 19.99
C VAL A 278 -21.28 -25.76 20.60
N ASN A 279 -22.21 -25.31 19.75
CA ASN A 279 -23.22 -24.31 20.09
C ASN A 279 -24.55 -24.95 20.57
N LYS A 280 -25.43 -24.11 21.05
CA LYS A 280 -26.76 -24.43 21.58
C LYS A 280 -26.73 -25.27 22.88
N LEU A 281 -25.69 -25.05 23.69
CA LEU A 281 -25.58 -25.72 24.99
C LEU A 281 -26.68 -25.29 25.98
N ASP A 282 -27.45 -24.25 25.69
CA ASP A 282 -28.66 -23.87 26.43
C ASP A 282 -29.76 -24.92 26.37
N LEU A 283 -29.76 -25.79 25.33
CA LEU A 283 -30.74 -26.86 25.19
C LEU A 283 -30.42 -28.04 26.11
N PRO A 284 -31.43 -28.56 26.89
CA PRO A 284 -31.22 -29.67 27.81
C PRO A 284 -30.64 -30.93 27.15
N ASP A 285 -31.14 -31.25 25.95
CA ASP A 285 -30.69 -32.42 25.19
C ASP A 285 -29.22 -32.34 24.81
N VAL A 286 -28.74 -31.12 24.44
CA VAL A 286 -27.36 -30.88 24.10
C VAL A 286 -26.47 -30.99 25.34
N LYS A 287 -26.92 -30.44 26.49
CA LYS A 287 -26.20 -30.58 27.76
C LYS A 287 -25.99 -32.05 28.14
N THR A 288 -26.99 -32.87 27.93
CA THR A 288 -26.91 -34.31 28.26
C THR A 288 -25.95 -35.05 27.32
N ARG A 289 -25.88 -34.67 26.04
CA ARG A 289 -25.02 -35.28 25.03
C ARG A 289 -23.59 -34.71 25.05
N TRP A 290 -23.34 -33.59 25.74
CA TRP A 290 -22.08 -32.91 25.73
C TRP A 290 -20.87 -33.78 26.10
N PRO A 291 -20.89 -34.60 27.20
CA PRO A 291 -19.73 -35.42 27.56
C PRO A 291 -19.31 -36.41 26.45
N ASP A 292 -20.30 -36.98 25.75
CA ASP A 292 -20.05 -37.91 24.65
C ASP A 292 -19.47 -37.19 23.43
N LEU A 293 -19.99 -36.01 23.10
CA LEU A 293 -19.44 -35.16 22.00
C LEU A 293 -18.02 -34.71 22.30
N GLU A 294 -17.75 -34.26 23.53
CA GLU A 294 -16.40 -33.87 23.97
C GLU A 294 -15.39 -35.01 23.80
N ALA A 295 -15.78 -36.23 24.26
CA ALA A 295 -14.92 -37.40 24.11
C ALA A 295 -14.65 -37.76 22.64
N GLN A 296 -15.65 -37.68 21.76
CA GLN A 296 -15.54 -38.00 20.35
C GLN A 296 -14.67 -37.01 19.58
N PHE A 297 -14.74 -35.70 19.86
CA PHE A 297 -13.87 -34.69 19.26
C PHE A 297 -12.45 -34.78 19.82
N SER A 298 -12.27 -35.04 21.13
CA SER A 298 -10.98 -35.22 21.77
C SER A 298 -10.21 -36.41 21.21
N GLN A 299 -10.88 -37.53 20.91
CA GLN A 299 -10.29 -38.70 20.23
C GLN A 299 -9.75 -38.36 18.83
N ARG A 300 -10.30 -37.33 18.18
CA ARG A 300 -9.82 -36.84 16.88
C ARG A 300 -8.76 -35.73 16.98
N GLY A 301 -8.32 -35.39 18.20
CA GLY A 301 -7.29 -34.42 18.45
C GLY A 301 -7.77 -32.97 18.54
N TYR A 302 -9.11 -32.75 18.61
CA TYR A 302 -9.68 -31.42 18.79
C TYR A 302 -10.05 -31.17 20.25
N ASP A 303 -9.95 -29.94 20.73
CA ASP A 303 -10.38 -29.48 22.05
C ASP A 303 -11.68 -28.67 21.89
N PRO A 304 -12.85 -29.30 21.90
CA PRO A 304 -14.08 -28.61 21.62
C PRO A 304 -14.50 -27.71 22.79
N LEU A 305 -15.05 -26.54 22.46
CA LEU A 305 -15.51 -25.56 23.44
C LEU A 305 -17.06 -25.58 23.50
N PRO A 306 -17.64 -25.83 24.68
CA PRO A 306 -19.07 -25.69 24.85
C PRO A 306 -19.50 -24.24 24.91
N ILE A 307 -20.42 -23.82 24.04
CA ILE A 307 -20.94 -22.45 24.01
C ILE A 307 -22.46 -22.42 23.85
N SER A 308 -23.05 -21.31 24.27
CA SER A 308 -24.37 -20.89 23.82
C SER A 308 -24.31 -19.47 23.30
N ALA A 309 -24.47 -19.32 22.00
CA ALA A 309 -24.49 -17.99 21.37
C ALA A 309 -25.76 -17.22 21.83
N LEU A 310 -26.89 -17.92 22.05
CA LEU A 310 -28.12 -17.30 22.48
C LEU A 310 -28.07 -16.85 23.96
N ALA A 311 -27.56 -17.70 24.86
CA ALA A 311 -27.43 -17.41 26.27
C ALA A 311 -26.16 -16.59 26.60
N ARG A 312 -25.26 -16.37 25.61
CA ARG A 312 -23.96 -15.72 25.75
C ARG A 312 -23.03 -16.43 26.74
N GLU A 313 -23.15 -17.74 26.85
CA GLU A 313 -22.30 -18.57 27.71
C GLU A 313 -21.10 -19.11 26.94
N GLY A 314 -19.90 -19.15 27.56
CA GLY A 314 -18.67 -19.68 26.98
C GLY A 314 -17.98 -18.77 25.94
N LEU A 315 -18.60 -17.66 25.49
CA LEU A 315 -18.14 -16.83 24.41
C LEU A 315 -16.80 -16.15 24.73
N ARG A 316 -16.63 -15.65 25.95
CA ARG A 316 -15.38 -15.00 26.35
C ARG A 316 -14.20 -15.97 26.30
N LYS A 317 -14.40 -17.22 26.75
CA LYS A 317 -13.37 -18.28 26.67
C LYS A 317 -13.01 -18.62 25.23
N LEU A 318 -14.00 -18.65 24.33
CA LEU A 318 -13.80 -18.86 22.90
C LEU A 318 -12.94 -17.74 22.30
N LEU A 319 -13.24 -16.47 22.59
CA LEU A 319 -12.48 -15.33 22.08
C LEU A 319 -11.03 -15.30 22.58
N TYR A 320 -10.78 -15.63 23.86
CA TYR A 320 -9.41 -15.73 24.39
C TYR A 320 -8.61 -16.83 23.69
N LYS A 321 -9.21 -18.03 23.48
CA LYS A 321 -8.53 -19.09 22.72
C LYS A 321 -8.28 -18.70 21.26
N ALA A 322 -9.21 -17.95 20.66
CA ALA A 322 -9.02 -17.44 19.30
C ALA A 322 -7.86 -16.41 19.23
N HIS A 323 -7.75 -15.52 20.21
CA HIS A 323 -6.63 -14.59 20.31
C HIS A 323 -5.29 -15.31 20.51
N GLU A 324 -5.24 -16.31 21.38
CA GLU A 324 -4.03 -17.13 21.58
C GLU A 324 -3.62 -17.86 20.29
N ALA A 325 -4.58 -18.40 19.53
CA ALA A 325 -4.33 -19.03 18.25
C ALA A 325 -3.82 -18.03 17.20
N LEU A 326 -4.34 -16.79 17.19
CA LEU A 326 -3.87 -15.72 16.33
C LEU A 326 -2.40 -15.33 16.61
N GLN A 327 -2.04 -15.17 17.89
CA GLN A 327 -0.65 -14.86 18.26
C GLN A 327 0.33 -15.97 17.83
N LYS A 328 -0.09 -17.23 17.91
CA LYS A 328 0.71 -18.36 17.43
C LYS A 328 0.84 -18.37 15.91
N ALA A 329 -0.23 -18.03 15.18
CA ALA A 329 -0.21 -17.93 13.72
C ALA A 329 0.70 -16.80 13.23
N GLU A 330 0.69 -15.64 13.88
CA GLU A 330 1.57 -14.50 13.56
C GLU A 330 3.05 -14.82 13.68
N SER A 331 3.45 -15.62 14.70
CA SER A 331 4.83 -16.03 14.89
C SER A 331 5.33 -16.98 13.78
N HIS A 332 4.43 -17.68 13.09
CA HIS A 332 4.76 -18.58 11.97
C HIS A 332 4.87 -17.82 10.63
N GLU A 333 4.06 -16.79 10.40
CA GLU A 333 4.13 -15.98 9.18
C GLU A 333 5.42 -15.16 9.07
N VAL A 334 5.94 -14.68 10.19
CA VAL A 334 7.23 -13.92 10.24
C VAL A 334 8.44 -14.78 9.80
N MET A 335 8.32 -16.09 9.79
CA MET A 335 9.41 -16.99 9.32
C MET A 335 9.35 -17.31 7.81
N GLN A 336 8.29 -16.95 7.11
CA GLN A 336 8.26 -17.00 5.65
C GLN A 336 8.67 -15.63 5.12
N GLU A 337 9.98 -15.39 5.02
CA GLU A 337 10.52 -14.25 4.28
C GLU A 337 9.97 -14.30 2.85
N GLU A 338 9.18 -13.31 2.49
CA GLU A 338 8.87 -13.05 1.09
C GLU A 338 10.19 -12.85 0.36
N LEU A 339 10.49 -13.75 -0.57
CA LEU A 339 11.62 -13.57 -1.49
C LEU A 339 11.42 -12.18 -2.14
N PRO A 340 12.44 -11.31 -2.10
CA PRO A 340 12.33 -9.99 -2.68
C PRO A 340 11.95 -10.17 -4.15
N VAL A 341 10.78 -9.67 -4.51
CA VAL A 341 10.39 -9.59 -5.91
C VAL A 341 11.32 -8.57 -6.53
N TYR A 342 12.36 -9.03 -7.20
CA TYR A 342 13.23 -8.19 -8.02
C TYR A 342 12.37 -7.62 -9.15
N ARG A 343 11.88 -6.41 -8.98
CA ARG A 343 11.35 -5.62 -10.08
C ARG A 343 12.55 -5.06 -10.81
N SER A 344 12.67 -5.35 -12.08
CA SER A 344 13.56 -4.62 -12.97
C SER A 344 13.08 -3.17 -12.95
N GLU A 345 13.76 -2.30 -12.21
CA GLU A 345 13.54 -0.87 -12.38
C GLU A 345 13.93 -0.55 -13.83
N PRO A 346 13.07 0.15 -14.60
CA PRO A 346 13.44 0.59 -15.94
C PRO A 346 14.73 1.42 -15.81
N ASP A 347 15.67 1.19 -16.72
CA ASP A 347 16.93 1.94 -16.71
C ASP A 347 16.61 3.44 -16.78
N PRO A 348 16.93 4.23 -15.76
CA PRO A 348 16.58 5.64 -15.75
C PRO A 348 17.27 6.43 -16.89
N THR A 349 18.23 5.85 -17.60
CA THR A 349 18.91 6.44 -18.74
C THR A 349 18.25 6.11 -20.08
N GLU A 350 17.25 5.22 -20.09
CA GLU A 350 16.47 4.93 -21.31
C GLU A 350 15.71 6.17 -21.79
N PHE A 351 15.73 6.39 -23.10
CA PHE A 351 15.01 7.47 -23.77
C PHE A 351 14.48 7.02 -25.12
N GLU A 352 13.43 7.69 -25.57
CA GLU A 352 12.84 7.48 -26.89
C GLU A 352 12.87 8.75 -27.71
N VAL A 353 13.12 8.61 -29.02
CA VAL A 353 13.05 9.71 -29.99
C VAL A 353 11.90 9.41 -30.94
N SER A 354 10.96 10.35 -31.05
CA SER A 354 9.81 10.24 -31.96
C SER A 354 9.63 11.52 -32.77
N GLN A 355 9.15 11.37 -34.02
CA GLN A 355 8.83 12.53 -34.83
C GLN A 355 7.38 12.94 -34.60
N GLU A 356 7.13 14.22 -34.38
CA GLU A 356 5.79 14.77 -34.22
C GLU A 356 5.13 15.11 -35.56
N THR A 357 3.81 15.27 -35.56
CA THR A 357 3.01 15.57 -36.76
C THR A 357 3.33 16.89 -37.42
N ASP A 358 3.95 17.82 -36.70
CA ASP A 358 4.40 19.13 -37.17
C ASP A 358 5.81 19.12 -37.78
N GLY A 359 6.46 17.94 -37.81
CA GLY A 359 7.81 17.75 -38.32
C GLY A 359 8.91 17.95 -37.28
N GLY A 360 8.56 18.36 -36.04
CA GLY A 360 9.49 18.45 -34.93
C GLY A 360 9.85 17.08 -34.34
N TRP A 361 10.82 17.04 -33.46
CA TRP A 361 11.29 15.84 -32.77
C TRP A 361 10.94 15.91 -31.29
N ARG A 362 10.44 14.84 -30.73
CA ARG A 362 10.23 14.68 -29.29
C ARG A 362 11.21 13.69 -28.71
N VAL A 363 11.93 14.11 -27.68
CA VAL A 363 12.79 13.24 -26.88
C VAL A 363 12.12 13.07 -25.50
N SER A 364 11.71 11.84 -25.18
CA SER A 364 11.11 11.48 -23.92
C SER A 364 12.03 10.52 -23.16
N GLY A 365 12.14 10.74 -21.84
CA GLY A 365 12.96 9.91 -20.96
C GLY A 365 13.13 10.57 -19.61
N VAL A 366 12.96 9.79 -18.53
CA VAL A 366 12.94 10.30 -17.15
C VAL A 366 14.18 11.12 -16.80
N ALA A 367 15.37 10.65 -17.16
CA ALA A 367 16.60 11.36 -16.84
C ALA A 367 16.78 12.64 -17.65
N ILE A 368 16.37 12.63 -18.92
CA ILE A 368 16.53 13.78 -19.83
C ILE A 368 15.55 14.90 -19.46
N GLU A 369 14.27 14.56 -19.28
CA GLU A 369 13.25 15.52 -18.89
C GLU A 369 13.56 16.14 -17.53
N ARG A 370 13.99 15.31 -16.57
CA ARG A 370 14.47 15.77 -15.27
C ARG A 370 15.64 16.75 -15.40
N ALA A 371 16.63 16.46 -16.24
CA ALA A 371 17.77 17.34 -16.47
C ALA A 371 17.33 18.65 -17.11
N ALA A 372 16.39 18.64 -18.05
CA ALA A 372 15.82 19.82 -18.66
C ALA A 372 15.12 20.72 -17.64
N HIS A 373 14.27 20.14 -16.78
CA HIS A 373 13.60 20.87 -15.70
C HIS A 373 14.57 21.48 -14.68
N MET A 374 15.70 20.82 -14.40
CA MET A 374 16.71 21.29 -13.45
C MET A 374 17.70 22.31 -14.05
N THR A 375 17.59 22.64 -15.35
CA THR A 375 18.49 23.58 -16.04
C THR A 375 17.95 24.98 -15.91
N TYR A 376 18.86 25.92 -15.61
CA TYR A 376 18.62 27.37 -15.75
C TYR A 376 18.93 27.80 -17.18
N TRP A 377 17.89 27.94 -17.97
CA TRP A 377 18.01 28.29 -19.39
C TRP A 377 18.54 29.71 -19.63
N GLU A 378 18.51 30.56 -18.59
CA GLU A 378 19.01 31.92 -18.61
C GLU A 378 20.55 32.02 -18.54
N TYR A 379 21.23 30.90 -18.21
CA TYR A 379 22.69 30.87 -18.09
C TYR A 379 23.33 30.02 -19.20
N ASP A 380 24.10 30.63 -20.08
CA ASP A 380 24.79 29.94 -21.18
C ASP A 380 25.63 28.73 -20.71
N GLU A 381 26.26 28.83 -19.55
CA GLU A 381 27.06 27.73 -18.99
C GLU A 381 26.16 26.52 -18.59
N ALA A 382 24.94 26.79 -18.14
CA ALA A 382 23.99 25.74 -17.80
C ALA A 382 23.48 25.05 -19.07
N VAL A 383 23.16 25.79 -20.10
CA VAL A 383 22.74 25.28 -21.42
C VAL A 383 23.83 24.40 -22.03
N ARG A 384 25.09 24.88 -22.07
CA ARG A 384 26.24 24.08 -22.56
C ARG A 384 26.46 22.80 -21.74
N ARG A 385 26.16 22.85 -20.46
CA ARG A 385 26.23 21.65 -19.61
C ARG A 385 25.14 20.67 -19.95
N PHE A 386 23.92 21.12 -20.19
CA PHE A 386 22.81 20.30 -20.62
C PHE A 386 23.10 19.65 -21.99
N GLN A 387 23.61 20.41 -22.95
CA GLN A 387 24.05 19.87 -24.25
C GLN A 387 25.04 18.70 -24.08
N ARG A 388 26.12 18.92 -23.29
CA ARG A 388 27.08 17.85 -22.99
C ARG A 388 26.48 16.64 -22.28
N LEU A 389 25.37 16.79 -21.56
CA LEU A 389 24.63 15.67 -20.98
C LEU A 389 23.93 14.89 -22.07
N LEU A 390 23.23 15.57 -22.99
CA LEU A 390 22.53 14.92 -24.12
C LEU A 390 23.53 14.16 -25.01
N GLU A 391 24.70 14.77 -25.31
CA GLU A 391 25.77 14.10 -26.04
C GLU A 391 26.23 12.80 -25.34
N ARG A 392 26.51 12.84 -24.02
CA ARG A 392 26.90 11.64 -23.26
C ARG A 392 25.84 10.55 -23.19
N MET A 393 24.58 10.92 -23.21
CA MET A 393 23.47 9.98 -23.23
C MET A 393 23.19 9.41 -24.63
N GLY A 394 23.88 9.91 -25.66
CA GLY A 394 23.69 9.45 -27.03
C GLY A 394 22.45 9.99 -27.72
N VAL A 395 21.81 11.03 -27.15
CA VAL A 395 20.60 11.64 -27.72
C VAL A 395 20.88 12.27 -29.07
N GLU A 396 22.04 12.90 -29.24
CA GLU A 396 22.48 13.51 -30.49
C GLU A 396 22.59 12.47 -31.60
N ASP A 397 23.23 11.34 -31.32
CA ASP A 397 23.39 10.27 -32.28
C ASP A 397 22.02 9.63 -32.64
N ALA A 398 21.13 9.48 -31.68
CA ALA A 398 19.79 8.96 -31.90
C ALA A 398 18.95 9.91 -32.79
N LEU A 399 19.02 11.23 -32.55
CA LEU A 399 18.33 12.22 -33.38
C LEU A 399 18.87 12.21 -34.84
N ARG A 400 20.20 12.12 -35.02
CA ARG A 400 20.79 11.98 -36.36
C ARG A 400 20.36 10.73 -37.08
N GLN A 401 20.33 9.59 -36.37
CA GLN A 401 19.88 8.32 -36.94
C GLN A 401 18.38 8.36 -37.29
N ALA A 402 17.57 9.07 -36.51
CA ALA A 402 16.17 9.29 -36.80
C ALA A 402 15.92 10.23 -38.00
N GLY A 403 16.94 11.02 -38.40
CA GLY A 403 16.89 11.91 -39.55
C GLY A 403 16.68 13.39 -39.23
N ALA A 404 16.94 13.81 -37.99
CA ALA A 404 16.91 15.22 -37.59
C ALA A 404 17.98 16.04 -38.34
N LYS A 405 17.62 17.25 -38.74
CA LYS A 405 18.50 18.19 -39.47
C LYS A 405 18.74 19.45 -38.64
N SER A 406 19.86 20.08 -38.89
CA SER A 406 20.16 21.39 -38.28
C SER A 406 19.05 22.39 -38.56
N GLY A 407 18.52 23.03 -37.53
CA GLY A 407 17.39 23.94 -37.59
C GLY A 407 16.04 23.28 -37.20
N ASP A 408 15.99 21.93 -37.04
CA ASP A 408 14.76 21.26 -36.57
C ASP A 408 14.50 21.60 -35.09
N THR A 409 13.22 21.64 -34.74
CA THR A 409 12.79 21.81 -33.35
C THR A 409 12.81 20.48 -32.61
N VAL A 410 13.52 20.45 -31.47
CA VAL A 410 13.56 19.29 -30.55
C VAL A 410 12.83 19.66 -29.26
N ARG A 411 11.81 18.87 -28.87
CA ARG A 411 11.03 19.04 -27.65
C ARG A 411 11.45 18.05 -26.59
N ILE A 412 11.77 18.55 -25.40
CA ILE A 412 12.11 17.74 -24.22
C ILE A 412 11.21 18.20 -23.06
N GLY A 413 10.22 17.37 -22.69
CA GLY A 413 9.19 17.79 -21.76
C GLY A 413 8.42 19.00 -22.27
N GLU A 414 8.49 20.12 -21.54
CA GLU A 414 7.86 21.41 -21.88
C GLU A 414 8.80 22.37 -22.64
N TYR A 415 10.04 21.97 -22.87
CA TYR A 415 11.07 22.84 -23.47
C TYR A 415 11.23 22.57 -24.95
N GLU A 416 11.31 23.66 -25.73
CA GLU A 416 11.59 23.63 -27.15
C GLU A 416 13.01 24.13 -27.39
N LEU A 417 13.80 23.35 -28.10
CA LEU A 417 15.20 23.63 -28.43
C LEU A 417 15.38 23.57 -29.93
N GLU A 418 16.21 24.46 -30.48
CA GLU A 418 16.62 24.35 -31.86
C GLU A 418 17.81 23.39 -31.95
N TRP A 419 17.72 22.42 -32.84
CA TRP A 419 18.78 21.47 -33.10
C TRP A 419 19.86 22.12 -33.95
N LEU A 420 21.07 22.22 -33.44
CA LEU A 420 22.23 22.71 -34.13
C LEU A 420 23.27 21.58 -34.21
N ASP A 421 23.66 21.21 -35.44
CA ASP A 421 24.62 20.13 -35.71
C ASP A 421 26.07 20.56 -35.39
#